data_36922b3d7c1f0ead09600c99ab461124
#
_entry.id   36922b3d7c1f0ead09600c99ab461124
#
_cell.length_a   1.000
_cell.length_b   1.000
_cell.length_c   1.000
_cell.angle_alpha   90.00
_cell.angle_beta   90.00
_cell.angle_gamma   90.00
#
_symmetry.space_group_name_H-M   'P 1'
#
loop_
_entity.id
_entity.type
_entity.pdbx_description
1 polymer ?
#
loop_
_entity_poly.entity_id
_entity_poly.type
_entity_poly.pdbx_seq_one_letter_code
_entity_poly.pdbx_strand_id
1 'polypeptide(L)'
;MILSISIRDFVLIDRLDIEPGAGFTALTGETGAGKSIILDALSLAMGAAADRAFIRSGAEQTSVAVEFGPPARHPVWAALQEQGIEASVDEALTLKRVVRASGPARAFVNDQAVSAAFLAEMGELLIEIHGQHSASALMRPSMHRRLLDQFAGNEKLLSACAEAFD
;
A
#
# COMPACT_ATOMS: atom_id res chain seq x y z
N MET A 1 5.67 -3.71 8.78
CA MET A 1 4.48 -4.60 8.99
C MET A 1 3.22 -3.75 8.96
N ILE A 2 2.05 -4.33 8.62
CA ILE A 2 0.75 -3.66 8.77
C ILE A 2 0.41 -3.60 10.26
N LEU A 3 0.02 -2.42 10.74
CA LEU A 3 -0.42 -2.18 12.11
C LEU A 3 -1.95 -2.17 12.19
N SER A 4 -2.60 -1.42 11.27
CA SER A 4 -4.05 -1.36 11.21
C SER A 4 -4.56 -1.22 9.77
N ILE A 5 -5.79 -1.63 9.53
CA ILE A 5 -6.55 -1.44 8.29
C ILE A 5 -7.91 -0.90 8.68
N SER A 6 -8.25 0.28 8.16
CA SER A 6 -9.54 0.92 8.36
C SER A 6 -10.28 1.05 7.04
N ILE A 7 -11.46 0.45 6.92
CA ILE A 7 -12.31 0.49 5.73
C ILE A 7 -13.64 1.13 6.10
N ARG A 8 -14.11 2.05 5.27
CA ARG A 8 -15.37 2.76 5.45
C ARG A 8 -16.15 2.81 4.13
N ASP A 9 -17.41 2.41 4.17
CA ASP A 9 -18.36 2.47 3.04
C ASP A 9 -17.82 1.88 1.73
N PHE A 10 -17.19 0.71 1.82
CA PHE A 10 -16.53 0.05 0.68
C PHE A 10 -17.33 -1.18 0.25
N VAL A 11 -17.94 -1.14 -0.93
CA VAL A 11 -18.77 -2.20 -1.54
C VAL A 11 -19.88 -2.67 -0.57
N LEU A 12 -19.67 -3.76 0.16
CA LEU A 12 -20.60 -4.31 1.15
C LEU A 12 -20.22 -3.93 2.59
N ILE A 13 -19.03 -3.40 2.79
CA ILE A 13 -18.49 -3.05 4.11
C ILE A 13 -18.95 -1.64 4.46
N ASP A 14 -19.72 -1.51 5.54
CA ASP A 14 -20.04 -0.22 6.16
C ASP A 14 -18.82 0.29 6.92
N ARG A 15 -18.38 -0.47 7.91
CA ARG A 15 -17.21 -0.16 8.72
C ARG A 15 -16.48 -1.44 9.11
N LEU A 16 -15.18 -1.44 8.89
CA LEU A 16 -14.30 -2.54 9.31
C LEU A 16 -12.97 -1.96 9.78
N ASP A 17 -12.56 -2.35 10.97
CA ASP A 17 -11.23 -2.06 11.52
C ASP A 17 -10.56 -3.39 11.84
N ILE A 18 -9.34 -3.60 11.33
CA ILE A 18 -8.53 -4.81 11.53
C ILE A 18 -7.18 -4.39 12.06
N GLU A 19 -6.74 -5.01 13.14
CA GLU A 19 -5.39 -4.85 13.70
C GLU A 19 -4.67 -6.21 13.63
N PRO A 20 -3.92 -6.48 12.54
CA PRO A 20 -3.18 -7.73 12.44
C PRO A 20 -2.08 -7.77 13.51
N GLY A 21 -2.01 -8.88 14.23
CA GLY A 21 -0.90 -9.10 15.16
C GLY A 21 0.44 -9.30 14.44
N ALA A 22 1.52 -9.34 15.22
CA ALA A 22 2.84 -9.68 14.68
C ALA A 22 2.86 -11.14 14.19
N GLY A 23 3.52 -11.39 13.05
CA GLY A 23 3.68 -12.71 12.46
C GLY A 23 2.62 -13.01 11.39
N PHE A 24 2.01 -14.18 11.44
CA PHE A 24 1.07 -14.66 10.43
C PHE A 24 -0.38 -14.44 10.88
N THR A 25 -1.17 -13.78 10.06
CA THR A 25 -2.61 -13.58 10.27
C THR A 25 -3.40 -14.28 9.16
N ALA A 26 -4.37 -15.13 9.50
CA ALA A 26 -5.24 -15.80 8.54
C ALA A 26 -6.64 -15.20 8.54
N LEU A 27 -7.13 -14.78 7.37
CA LEU A 27 -8.51 -14.39 7.14
C LEU A 27 -9.28 -15.59 6.58
N THR A 28 -10.18 -16.16 7.36
CA THR A 28 -11.00 -17.31 6.97
C THR A 28 -12.46 -16.90 6.76
N GLY A 29 -13.18 -17.63 5.94
CA GLY A 29 -14.60 -17.37 5.65
C GLY A 29 -15.04 -18.06 4.36
N GLU A 30 -16.34 -18.12 4.12
CA GLU A 30 -16.89 -18.70 2.89
C GLU A 30 -16.46 -17.94 1.63
N THR A 31 -16.47 -18.61 0.49
CA THR A 31 -16.18 -18.00 -0.81
C THR A 31 -17.23 -16.93 -1.13
N GLY A 32 -16.78 -15.74 -1.56
CA GLY A 32 -17.67 -14.60 -1.82
C GLY A 32 -17.93 -13.68 -0.63
N ALA A 33 -17.60 -14.07 0.59
CA ALA A 33 -17.96 -13.36 1.83
C ALA A 33 -16.93 -12.30 2.27
N GLY A 34 -16.40 -11.51 1.35
CA GLY A 34 -15.64 -10.32 1.75
C GLY A 34 -14.11 -10.44 1.75
N LYS A 35 -13.51 -11.64 1.66
CA LYS A 35 -12.04 -11.77 1.60
C LYS A 35 -11.43 -11.01 0.41
N SER A 36 -12.00 -11.17 -0.79
CA SER A 36 -11.55 -10.44 -1.98
C SER A 36 -11.79 -8.93 -1.85
N ILE A 37 -12.90 -8.54 -1.21
CA ILE A 37 -13.23 -7.13 -0.97
C ILE A 37 -12.16 -6.45 -0.09
N ILE A 38 -11.62 -7.16 0.90
CA ILE A 38 -10.52 -6.64 1.74
C ILE A 38 -9.24 -6.47 0.92
N LEU A 39 -8.93 -7.41 0.01
CA LEU A 39 -7.77 -7.28 -0.89
C LEU A 39 -7.95 -6.12 -1.88
N ASP A 40 -9.17 -5.91 -2.40
CA ASP A 40 -9.49 -4.78 -3.28
C ASP A 40 -9.36 -3.45 -2.52
N ALA A 41 -9.83 -3.41 -1.26
CA ALA A 41 -9.67 -2.24 -0.40
C ALA A 41 -8.18 -1.94 -0.11
N LEU A 42 -7.37 -2.97 0.22
CA LEU A 42 -5.93 -2.82 0.39
C LEU A 42 -5.27 -2.31 -0.90
N SER A 43 -5.61 -2.90 -2.05
CA SER A 43 -5.08 -2.46 -3.34
C SER A 43 -5.43 -1.00 -3.64
N LEU A 44 -6.65 -0.57 -3.30
CA LEU A 44 -7.07 0.83 -3.44
C LEU A 44 -6.23 1.75 -2.56
N ALA A 45 -5.99 1.39 -1.30
CA ALA A 45 -5.14 2.15 -0.37
C ALA A 45 -3.68 2.22 -0.84
N MET A 46 -3.21 1.19 -1.56
CA MET A 46 -1.88 1.14 -2.19
C MET A 46 -1.82 1.82 -3.56
N GLY A 47 -2.78 2.68 -3.91
CA GLY A 47 -2.72 3.49 -5.11
C GLY A 47 -3.30 2.88 -6.38
N ALA A 48 -3.95 1.72 -6.31
CA ALA A 48 -4.66 1.15 -7.45
C ALA A 48 -5.73 2.11 -8.01
N ALA A 49 -6.16 1.85 -9.23
CA ALA A 49 -7.18 2.67 -9.91
C ALA A 49 -8.44 2.80 -9.05
N ALA A 50 -8.88 4.04 -8.87
CA ALA A 50 -10.10 4.32 -8.11
C ALA A 50 -11.32 4.09 -9.00
N ASP A 51 -12.25 3.24 -8.53
CA ASP A 51 -13.54 3.03 -9.17
C ASP A 51 -14.65 3.48 -8.22
N ARG A 52 -15.65 4.18 -8.76
CA ARG A 52 -16.85 4.58 -8.00
C ARG A 52 -17.72 3.39 -7.62
N ALA A 53 -17.59 2.27 -8.31
CA ALA A 53 -18.23 1.01 -7.95
C ALA A 53 -17.78 0.47 -6.56
N PHE A 54 -16.66 0.97 -6.04
CA PHE A 54 -16.23 0.67 -4.67
C PHE A 54 -17.03 1.39 -3.59
N ILE A 55 -17.77 2.44 -3.95
CA ILE A 55 -18.59 3.17 -2.99
C ILE A 55 -19.82 2.33 -2.64
N ARG A 56 -20.03 2.11 -1.34
CA ARG A 56 -21.20 1.39 -0.84
C ARG A 56 -22.48 2.08 -1.27
N SER A 57 -23.48 1.28 -1.64
CA SER A 57 -24.79 1.82 -2.04
C SER A 57 -25.37 2.72 -0.94
N GLY A 58 -25.74 3.94 -1.31
CA GLY A 58 -26.27 4.96 -0.39
C GLY A 58 -25.20 5.84 0.28
N ALA A 59 -23.91 5.55 0.11
CA ALA A 59 -22.83 6.38 0.63
C ALA A 59 -22.38 7.44 -0.39
N GLU A 60 -21.87 8.56 0.08
CA GLU A 60 -21.33 9.64 -0.76
C GLU A 60 -19.84 9.44 -1.10
N GLN A 61 -19.13 8.65 -0.31
CA GLN A 61 -17.71 8.35 -0.48
C GLN A 61 -17.36 7.02 0.19
N THR A 62 -16.22 6.48 -0.21
CA THR A 62 -15.53 5.41 0.50
C THR A 62 -14.14 5.86 0.90
N SER A 63 -13.61 5.32 1.99
CA SER A 63 -12.23 5.54 2.38
C SER A 63 -11.58 4.26 2.91
N VAL A 64 -10.33 4.07 2.53
CA VAL A 64 -9.48 3.01 3.06
C VAL A 64 -8.19 3.63 3.55
N ALA A 65 -7.81 3.32 4.77
CA ALA A 65 -6.55 3.72 5.37
C ALA A 65 -5.82 2.48 5.90
N VAL A 66 -4.51 2.44 5.69
CA VAL A 66 -3.64 1.36 6.19
C VAL A 66 -2.46 2.00 6.90
N GLU A 67 -2.23 1.57 8.12
CA GLU A 67 -1.09 2.00 8.93
C GLU A 67 0.01 0.95 8.90
N PHE A 68 1.24 1.41 8.73
CA PHE A 68 2.43 0.60 8.67
C PHE A 68 3.43 1.01 9.75
N GLY A 69 4.18 0.03 10.24
CA GLY A 69 5.37 0.25 11.08
C GLY A 69 6.63 -0.22 10.32
N PRO A 70 7.15 0.56 9.37
CA PRO A 70 8.38 0.20 8.67
C PRO A 70 9.58 0.39 9.61
N PRO A 71 10.62 -0.47 9.53
CA PRO A 71 11.84 -0.27 10.32
C PRO A 71 12.56 1.02 9.91
N ALA A 72 13.37 1.58 10.82
CA ALA A 72 14.05 2.86 10.61
C ALA A 72 14.93 2.94 9.33
N ARG A 73 15.44 1.79 8.85
CA ARG A 73 16.26 1.73 7.63
C ARG A 73 15.45 1.41 6.36
N HIS A 74 14.13 1.45 6.44
CA HIS A 74 13.29 1.13 5.29
C HIS A 74 13.40 2.21 4.20
N PRO A 75 13.50 1.83 2.91
CA PRO A 75 13.68 2.79 1.81
C PRO A 75 12.51 3.78 1.65
N VAL A 76 11.32 3.49 2.19
CA VAL A 76 10.18 4.39 2.18
C VAL A 76 10.50 5.76 2.80
N TRP A 77 11.35 5.80 3.82
CA TRP A 77 11.70 7.06 4.50
C TRP A 77 12.47 8.02 3.60
N ALA A 78 13.41 7.50 2.81
CA ALA A 78 14.14 8.30 1.82
C ALA A 78 13.18 8.84 0.74
N ALA A 79 12.29 8.01 0.22
CA ALA A 79 11.31 8.42 -0.78
C ALA A 79 10.34 9.51 -0.27
N LEU A 80 9.91 9.43 0.99
CA LEU A 80 9.09 10.47 1.63
C LEU A 80 9.86 11.78 1.75
N GLN A 81 11.12 11.73 2.19
CA GLN A 81 11.97 12.90 2.34
C GLN A 81 12.24 13.60 1.00
N GLU A 82 12.48 12.85 -0.08
CA GLU A 82 12.66 13.39 -1.44
C GLU A 82 11.43 14.15 -1.94
N GLN A 83 10.23 13.75 -1.52
CA GLN A 83 8.97 14.43 -1.85
C GLN A 83 8.59 15.54 -0.86
N GLY A 84 9.43 15.79 0.16
CA GLY A 84 9.16 16.80 1.18
C GLY A 84 7.98 16.45 2.11
N ILE A 85 7.65 15.16 2.24
CA ILE A 85 6.60 14.69 3.13
C ILE A 85 7.19 14.48 4.52
N GLU A 86 6.64 15.19 5.49
CA GLU A 86 7.04 15.04 6.90
C GLU A 86 6.55 13.69 7.45
N ALA A 87 7.50 12.87 7.89
CA ALA A 87 7.24 11.60 8.52
C ALA A 87 8.37 11.25 9.51
N SER A 88 8.02 10.64 10.63
CA SER A 88 8.95 10.19 11.66
C SER A 88 9.05 8.67 11.66
N VAL A 89 10.27 8.16 11.82
CA VAL A 89 10.52 6.71 11.92
C VAL A 89 9.95 6.08 13.19
N ASP A 90 9.62 6.90 14.18
CA ASP A 90 9.05 6.46 15.46
C ASP A 90 7.51 6.47 15.44
N GLU A 91 6.91 6.94 14.34
CA GLU A 91 5.46 7.03 14.17
C GLU A 91 4.95 6.06 13.11
N ALA A 92 3.66 5.72 13.19
CA ALA A 92 3.03 4.93 12.15
C ALA A 92 2.94 5.72 10.84
N LEU A 93 3.24 5.05 9.73
CA LEU A 93 3.08 5.60 8.39
C LEU A 93 1.70 5.22 7.85
N THR A 94 0.85 6.20 7.61
CA THR A 94 -0.51 5.97 7.10
C THR A 94 -0.59 6.24 5.60
N LEU A 95 -1.02 5.24 4.82
CA LEU A 95 -1.46 5.40 3.44
C LEU A 95 -2.99 5.39 3.40
N LYS A 96 -3.60 6.41 2.74
CA LYS A 96 -5.06 6.56 2.71
C LYS A 96 -5.56 6.94 1.33
N ARG A 97 -6.63 6.31 0.91
CA ARG A 97 -7.36 6.62 -0.31
C ARG A 97 -8.80 6.98 0.00
N VAL A 98 -9.31 8.04 -0.65
CA VAL A 98 -10.71 8.45 -0.57
C VAL A 98 -11.27 8.55 -1.98
N VAL A 99 -12.37 7.84 -2.25
CA VAL A 99 -13.11 7.91 -3.51
C VAL A 99 -14.49 8.50 -3.22
N ARG A 100 -14.86 9.52 -3.98
CA ARG A 100 -16.15 10.22 -3.83
C ARG A 100 -17.08 9.91 -5.00
N ALA A 101 -18.38 9.91 -4.75
CA ALA A 101 -19.40 9.78 -5.78
C ALA A 101 -19.31 10.93 -6.81
N SER A 102 -18.93 12.13 -6.34
CA SER A 102 -18.68 13.29 -7.20
C SER A 102 -17.29 13.87 -6.94
N GLY A 103 -16.57 14.21 -8.02
CA GLY A 103 -15.22 14.77 -7.96
C GLY A 103 -14.09 13.73 -8.06
N PRO A 104 -12.84 14.18 -7.95
CA PRO A 104 -11.65 13.32 -8.05
C PRO A 104 -11.43 12.49 -6.79
N ALA A 105 -10.89 11.29 -6.97
CA ALA A 105 -10.36 10.52 -5.86
C ALA A 105 -9.11 11.21 -5.28
N ARG A 106 -8.92 11.09 -3.97
CA ARG A 106 -7.81 11.72 -3.25
C ARG A 106 -6.92 10.66 -2.61
N ALA A 107 -5.63 10.92 -2.59
CA ALA A 107 -4.62 10.09 -1.97
C ALA A 107 -3.89 10.88 -0.88
N PHE A 108 -3.51 10.21 0.20
CA PHE A 108 -2.84 10.85 1.33
C PHE A 108 -1.76 9.93 1.89
N VAL A 109 -0.68 10.54 2.36
CA VAL A 109 0.33 9.92 3.22
C VAL A 109 0.43 10.79 4.47
N ASN A 110 0.23 10.22 5.65
CA ASN A 110 0.16 10.95 6.93
C ASN A 110 -0.72 12.22 6.84
N ASP A 111 -1.94 12.07 6.30
CA ASP A 111 -2.89 13.17 6.05
C ASP A 111 -2.42 14.28 5.08
N GLN A 112 -1.21 14.22 4.54
CA GLN A 112 -0.71 15.09 3.48
C GLN A 112 -1.20 14.58 2.13
N ALA A 113 -1.80 15.47 1.32
CA ALA A 113 -2.33 15.11 0.01
C ALA A 113 -1.19 14.83 -0.98
N VAL A 114 -1.26 13.67 -1.64
CA VAL A 114 -0.24 13.23 -2.62
C VAL A 114 -0.89 12.82 -3.95
N SER A 115 -0.08 12.59 -4.97
CA SER A 115 -0.55 12.00 -6.22
C SER A 115 -0.87 10.50 -6.04
N ALA A 116 -1.77 9.97 -6.87
CA ALA A 116 -2.06 8.54 -6.87
C ALA A 116 -0.82 7.70 -7.28
N ALA A 117 0.02 8.24 -8.17
CA ALA A 117 1.25 7.60 -8.60
C ALA A 117 2.25 7.47 -7.44
N PHE A 118 2.43 8.55 -6.66
CA PHE A 118 3.30 8.50 -5.48
C PHE A 118 2.76 7.57 -4.41
N LEU A 119 1.43 7.56 -4.17
CA LEU A 119 0.82 6.59 -3.26
C LEU A 119 1.09 5.14 -3.71
N ALA A 120 1.03 4.86 -5.03
CA ALA A 120 1.34 3.54 -5.57
C ALA A 120 2.81 3.15 -5.37
N GLU A 121 3.74 4.08 -5.57
CA GLU A 121 5.16 3.88 -5.29
C GLU A 121 5.40 3.53 -3.81
N MET A 122 4.79 4.26 -2.88
CA MET A 122 4.88 3.96 -1.45
C MET A 122 4.26 2.60 -1.12
N GLY A 123 3.13 2.27 -1.73
CA GLY A 123 2.49 0.96 -1.59
C GLY A 123 3.39 -0.19 -2.04
N GLU A 124 4.04 -0.07 -3.19
CA GLU A 124 4.98 -1.10 -3.72
C GLU A 124 6.22 -1.30 -2.84
N LEU A 125 6.65 -0.27 -2.10
CA LEU A 125 7.74 -0.39 -1.14
C LEU A 125 7.33 -1.12 0.14
N LEU A 126 6.08 -0.97 0.59
CA LEU A 126 5.60 -1.40 1.90
C LEU A 126 5.00 -2.80 1.91
N ILE A 127 4.29 -3.19 0.84
CA ILE A 127 3.52 -4.44 0.78
C ILE A 127 3.45 -4.99 -0.64
N GLU A 128 3.50 -6.30 -0.77
CA GLU A 128 3.18 -7.00 -2.01
C GLU A 128 1.85 -7.74 -1.86
N ILE A 129 0.88 -7.44 -2.74
CA ILE A 129 -0.45 -8.05 -2.73
C ILE A 129 -0.51 -9.11 -3.84
N HIS A 130 -0.63 -10.38 -3.44
CA HIS A 130 -0.81 -11.50 -4.36
C HIS A 130 -2.29 -11.86 -4.48
N GLY A 131 -2.99 -11.30 -5.44
CA GLY A 131 -4.39 -11.61 -5.75
C GLY A 131 -4.53 -12.43 -7.04
N GLN A 132 -5.74 -12.91 -7.32
CA GLN A 132 -6.02 -13.68 -8.54
C GLN A 132 -5.79 -12.87 -9.84
N HIS A 133 -5.79 -11.55 -9.75
CA HIS A 133 -5.63 -10.62 -10.88
C HIS A 133 -4.42 -9.69 -10.75
N SER A 134 -3.65 -9.78 -9.66
CA SER A 134 -2.45 -8.96 -9.50
C SER A 134 -1.29 -9.59 -10.26
N ALA A 135 -0.70 -8.83 -11.19
CA ALA A 135 0.59 -9.20 -11.75
C ALA A 135 1.64 -9.06 -10.63
N SER A 136 1.99 -10.16 -10.00
CA SER A 136 3.07 -10.24 -9.02
C SER A 136 4.33 -9.55 -9.57
N ALA A 137 5.09 -8.89 -8.70
CA ALA A 137 6.41 -8.36 -9.05
C ALA A 137 7.29 -9.43 -9.71
N LEU A 138 7.11 -10.70 -9.33
CA LEU A 138 7.74 -11.85 -9.95
C LEU A 138 7.39 -12.07 -11.44
N MET A 139 6.26 -11.53 -11.92
CA MET A 139 5.90 -11.58 -13.35
C MET A 139 6.63 -10.52 -14.18
N ARG A 140 7.28 -9.53 -13.55
CA ARG A 140 8.05 -8.48 -14.22
C ARG A 140 9.53 -8.85 -14.27
N PRO A 141 10.12 -9.18 -15.44
CA PRO A 141 11.54 -9.55 -15.54
C PRO A 141 12.48 -8.47 -14.98
N SER A 142 12.13 -7.20 -15.07
CA SER A 142 12.89 -6.08 -14.50
C SER A 142 13.04 -6.14 -12.98
N MET A 143 12.10 -6.79 -12.28
CA MET A 143 12.13 -6.93 -10.82
C MET A 143 12.96 -8.15 -10.35
N HIS A 144 13.21 -9.13 -11.20
CA HIS A 144 13.91 -10.36 -10.81
C HIS A 144 15.32 -10.07 -10.26
N ARG A 145 16.07 -9.20 -10.95
CA ARG A 145 17.41 -8.82 -10.48
C ARG A 145 17.36 -8.13 -9.13
N ARG A 146 16.45 -7.17 -8.96
CA ARG A 146 16.28 -6.44 -7.70
C ARG A 146 15.94 -7.36 -6.53
N LEU A 147 15.01 -8.30 -6.73
CA LEU A 147 14.62 -9.28 -5.72
C LEU A 147 15.79 -10.21 -5.36
N LEU A 148 16.56 -10.66 -6.37
CA LEU A 148 17.73 -11.49 -6.15
C LEU A 148 18.81 -10.74 -5.37
N ASP A 149 19.10 -9.52 -5.74
CA ASP A 149 20.10 -8.68 -5.07
C ASP A 149 19.70 -8.36 -3.62
N GLN A 150 18.42 -8.09 -3.36
CA GLN A 150 17.90 -7.92 -2.00
C GLN A 150 18.03 -9.20 -1.17
N PHE A 151 17.66 -10.34 -1.75
CA PHE A 151 17.80 -11.64 -1.07
C PHE A 151 19.25 -11.99 -0.75
N ALA A 152 20.17 -11.66 -1.66
CA ALA A 152 21.61 -11.92 -1.51
C ALA A 152 22.31 -10.87 -0.62
N GLY A 153 21.65 -9.77 -0.22
CA GLY A 153 22.26 -8.70 0.57
C GLY A 153 23.32 -7.90 -0.18
N ASN A 154 23.20 -7.77 -1.53
CA ASN A 154 24.20 -7.17 -2.41
C ASN A 154 24.18 -5.63 -2.45
N GLU A 155 23.54 -4.96 -1.51
CA GLU A 155 23.36 -3.49 -1.50
C GLU A 155 24.69 -2.71 -1.66
N LYS A 156 25.74 -3.15 -0.95
CA LYS A 156 27.09 -2.54 -1.04
C LYS A 156 27.72 -2.71 -2.43
N LEU A 157 27.53 -3.88 -3.04
CA LEU A 157 28.05 -4.16 -4.37
C LEU A 157 27.32 -3.38 -5.45
N LEU A 158 26.00 -3.21 -5.30
CA LEU A 158 25.20 -2.38 -6.19
C LEU A 158 25.62 -0.92 -6.14
N SER A 159 25.84 -0.36 -4.93
CA SER A 159 26.34 1.01 -4.78
C SER A 159 27.71 1.19 -5.44
N ALA A 160 28.66 0.29 -5.18
CA ALA A 160 29.98 0.32 -5.78
C ALA A 160 29.96 0.19 -7.31
N CYS A 161 29.04 -0.64 -7.87
CA CYS A 161 28.84 -0.72 -9.30
C CYS A 161 28.28 0.57 -9.90
N ALA A 162 27.33 1.22 -9.23
CA ALA A 162 26.78 2.51 -9.67
C ALA A 162 27.86 3.59 -9.68
N GLU A 163 28.64 3.72 -8.60
CA GLU A 163 29.76 4.67 -8.47
C GLU A 163 30.88 4.46 -9.52
N ALA A 164 31.09 3.22 -10.00
CA ALA A 164 32.08 2.92 -10.98
C ALA A 164 31.61 3.14 -12.44
N PHE A 165 30.30 3.36 -12.63
CA PHE A 165 29.69 3.55 -13.96
C PHE A 165 29.47 5.05 -14.28
N ASP A 166 29.37 5.90 -13.27
CA ASP A 166 29.31 7.37 -13.37
C ASP A 166 30.72 7.96 -13.56
#